data_bb632ad69a4f96621943340e2dd6a513
#
_entry.id   bb632ad69a4f96621943340e2dd6a513
#
_cell.length_a   1.000
_cell.length_b   1.000
_cell.length_c   1.000
_cell.angle_alpha   90.00
_cell.angle_beta   90.00
_cell.angle_gamma   90.00
#
_symmetry.space_group_name_H-M   'P 1'
#
loop_
_entity.id
_entity.type
_entity.pdbx_description
1 polymer ?
#
loop_
_entity_poly.entity_id
_entity_poly.type
_entity_poly.pdbx_seq_one_letter_code
_entity_poly.pdbx_strand_id
1 'polypeptide(L)'
;MRIRPFPTVIAALALLGAGIVPAAGAVAPPETAAAPQAAVPQAVAAGKRVVGYFTEWGVYDRNYHVKNIKTSGSAAKLTNIVYAFGNTTGGRCTMGDSYAAYDKAYDAAGSVDGVADTWDTGALRGNFNQLRKLKREFPNIKVVWSFGGWTWSGGFTEAARNPAAFADSCYALVEDPRWADVFDGIDIDWEYPNACGLSCDASGPNAFNSVITALRNRFGSSNLVTAAITADGTNGGKIDATDYATAAQKLDWIMPMTYDYFGAFAAQGPTAPHSPLTSYTGIPTAGFYSDAAIQKLKSKGIPSAKILLGIGFYGRGWTGVTQSAPGGTATGAAPGKYEAGIEDYKLISTRCPSNGTVGGTAYAFCGGQWWGYDTPATIRSKMTYANNQGLGGAFFWELSGDTAGGELITAVKTVG
;
A
#
# COMPACT_ATOMS: atom_id res chain seq x y z
N MET A 1 51.77 -10.83 -31.42
CA MET A 1 52.45 -11.75 -32.39
C MET A 1 51.47 -12.77 -32.87
N ARG A 2 51.26 -12.81 -34.19
CA ARG A 2 50.53 -13.77 -35.03
C ARG A 2 48.99 -13.81 -34.98
N ILE A 3 48.42 -13.09 -35.92
CA ILE A 3 47.14 -13.20 -36.60
C ILE A 3 47.12 -14.48 -37.47
N ARG A 4 45.98 -15.17 -37.52
CA ARG A 4 45.63 -16.04 -38.68
C ARG A 4 44.12 -16.02 -38.92
N PRO A 5 43.69 -16.14 -40.21
CA PRO A 5 42.45 -15.58 -40.73
C PRO A 5 41.33 -16.60 -40.99
N PHE A 6 40.14 -16.07 -41.32
CA PHE A 6 38.94 -16.75 -41.83
C PHE A 6 39.14 -17.46 -43.17
N PRO A 7 38.27 -18.41 -43.53
CA PRO A 7 37.89 -18.54 -44.91
C PRO A 7 36.38 -18.33 -45.16
N THR A 8 36.10 -17.50 -46.13
CA THR A 8 34.88 -17.24 -46.85
C THR A 8 34.55 -18.45 -47.72
N VAL A 9 33.27 -18.85 -47.79
CA VAL A 9 32.77 -19.76 -48.87
C VAL A 9 31.63 -19.08 -49.58
N ILE A 10 31.80 -19.03 -50.90
CA ILE A 10 31.01 -18.38 -51.92
C ILE A 10 29.86 -19.31 -52.37
N ALA A 11 28.67 -18.72 -52.57
CA ALA A 11 27.52 -19.35 -53.17
C ALA A 11 27.68 -19.58 -54.69
N ALA A 12 27.17 -20.66 -55.19
CA ALA A 12 26.97 -20.87 -56.64
C ALA A 12 25.47 -21.05 -56.94
N LEU A 13 24.95 -20.19 -57.77
CA LEU A 13 23.62 -20.29 -58.45
C LEU A 13 23.69 -21.33 -59.56
N ALA A 14 22.65 -22.15 -59.68
CA ALA A 14 22.35 -22.89 -60.88
C ALA A 14 20.87 -22.74 -61.22
N LEU A 15 20.60 -22.11 -62.37
CA LEU A 15 19.31 -22.04 -63.09
C LEU A 15 19.17 -23.22 -64.05
N LEU A 16 18.02 -23.87 -64.09
CA LEU A 16 17.49 -24.67 -65.16
C LEU A 16 16.01 -24.95 -64.90
N GLY A 17 15.01 -24.48 -65.59
CA GLY A 17 14.56 -24.90 -66.91
C GLY A 17 13.11 -25.32 -66.77
N ALA A 18 12.18 -24.60 -67.42
CA ALA A 18 10.73 -24.74 -67.34
C ALA A 18 10.22 -26.05 -68.00
N GLY A 19 9.21 -26.66 -67.40
CA GLY A 19 8.36 -27.66 -68.02
C GLY A 19 6.92 -27.47 -67.57
N ILE A 20 6.03 -27.09 -68.47
CA ILE A 20 4.59 -26.91 -68.23
C ILE A 20 3.91 -28.26 -68.42
N VAL A 21 3.17 -28.72 -67.42
CA VAL A 21 2.20 -29.80 -67.45
C VAL A 21 0.86 -29.31 -66.90
N PRO A 22 -0.29 -29.57 -67.63
CA PRO A 22 -1.58 -29.01 -67.22
C PRO A 22 -2.12 -29.70 -65.93
N ALA A 23 -2.65 -28.89 -65.00
CA ALA A 23 -3.23 -29.32 -63.77
C ALA A 23 -4.59 -30.00 -63.94
N ALA A 24 -4.73 -31.19 -63.38
CA ALA A 24 -6.04 -31.82 -63.13
C ALA A 24 -6.62 -31.18 -61.88
N GLY A 25 -7.91 -30.84 -61.90
CA GLY A 25 -8.60 -30.16 -60.82
C GLY A 25 -8.57 -30.95 -59.51
N ALA A 26 -8.02 -30.33 -58.50
CA ALA A 26 -8.13 -30.80 -57.11
C ALA A 26 -9.42 -30.26 -56.49
N VAL A 27 -10.30 -31.16 -56.05
CA VAL A 27 -11.47 -30.86 -55.25
C VAL A 27 -10.98 -30.44 -53.87
N ALA A 28 -11.36 -29.24 -53.41
CA ALA A 28 -11.07 -28.74 -52.08
C ALA A 28 -11.76 -29.62 -50.99
N PRO A 29 -11.06 -29.95 -49.90
CA PRO A 29 -11.72 -30.63 -48.78
C PRO A 29 -12.73 -29.68 -48.08
N PRO A 30 -13.81 -30.22 -47.47
CA PRO A 30 -14.81 -29.41 -46.83
C PRO A 30 -14.21 -28.67 -45.64
N GLU A 31 -14.49 -27.37 -45.58
CA GLU A 31 -14.14 -26.47 -44.48
C GLU A 31 -14.80 -26.98 -43.18
N THR A 32 -14.00 -27.51 -42.26
CA THR A 32 -14.49 -27.86 -40.92
C THR A 32 -14.83 -26.56 -40.19
N ALA A 33 -16.14 -26.37 -39.96
CA ALA A 33 -16.62 -25.25 -39.14
C ALA A 33 -15.90 -25.27 -37.75
N ALA A 34 -15.21 -24.18 -37.46
CA ALA A 34 -14.60 -23.98 -36.14
C ALA A 34 -15.69 -24.00 -35.07
N ALA A 35 -15.54 -24.89 -34.09
CA ALA A 35 -16.42 -24.89 -32.93
C ALA A 35 -16.42 -23.52 -32.24
N PRO A 36 -17.57 -23.03 -31.76
CA PRO A 36 -17.63 -21.75 -31.06
C PRO A 36 -16.73 -21.82 -29.83
N GLN A 37 -15.71 -20.95 -29.77
CA GLN A 37 -14.92 -20.76 -28.56
C GLN A 37 -15.88 -20.30 -27.46
N ALA A 38 -15.96 -21.10 -26.40
CA ALA A 38 -16.67 -20.72 -25.20
C ALA A 38 -16.10 -19.36 -24.72
N ALA A 39 -16.97 -18.36 -24.64
CA ALA A 39 -16.62 -17.07 -24.10
C ALA A 39 -16.12 -17.27 -22.68
N VAL A 40 -14.84 -16.95 -22.43
CA VAL A 40 -14.30 -16.88 -21.08
C VAL A 40 -15.17 -15.87 -20.32
N PRO A 41 -15.76 -16.23 -19.16
CA PRO A 41 -16.55 -15.28 -18.41
C PRO A 41 -15.67 -14.07 -18.12
N GLN A 42 -16.03 -12.91 -18.62
CA GLN A 42 -15.43 -11.64 -18.25
C GLN A 42 -15.69 -11.48 -16.77
N ALA A 43 -14.64 -11.60 -15.95
CA ALA A 43 -14.74 -11.31 -14.52
C ALA A 43 -15.34 -9.90 -14.41
N VAL A 44 -16.50 -9.81 -13.75
CA VAL A 44 -17.10 -8.51 -13.41
C VAL A 44 -15.99 -7.72 -12.71
N ALA A 45 -15.62 -6.58 -13.28
CA ALA A 45 -14.58 -5.75 -12.72
C ALA A 45 -14.94 -5.43 -11.28
N ALA A 46 -14.21 -6.03 -10.33
CA ALA A 46 -14.40 -5.70 -8.93
C ALA A 46 -14.19 -4.19 -8.78
N GLY A 47 -15.12 -3.51 -8.13
CA GLY A 47 -15.02 -2.06 -7.90
C GLY A 47 -13.67 -1.70 -7.30
N LYS A 48 -13.20 -0.49 -7.57
CA LYS A 48 -11.92 0.00 -7.01
C LYS A 48 -11.91 -0.03 -5.49
N ARG A 49 -10.78 -0.40 -4.91
CA ARG A 49 -10.62 -0.47 -3.46
C ARG A 49 -10.32 0.91 -2.89
N VAL A 50 -10.92 1.21 -1.75
CA VAL A 50 -10.61 2.34 -0.88
C VAL A 50 -10.25 1.75 0.47
N VAL A 51 -8.98 1.76 0.81
CA VAL A 51 -8.42 1.06 1.96
C VAL A 51 -7.86 2.07 2.95
N GLY A 52 -8.36 2.09 4.19
CA GLY A 52 -7.89 3.01 5.23
C GLY A 52 -7.22 2.29 6.37
N TYR A 53 -6.06 2.78 6.80
CA TYR A 53 -5.42 2.30 8.03
C TYR A 53 -6.10 2.90 9.25
N PHE A 54 -6.40 2.05 10.23
CA PHE A 54 -6.85 2.41 11.57
C PHE A 54 -5.76 2.02 12.57
N THR A 55 -5.21 3.00 13.28
CA THR A 55 -4.16 2.76 14.27
C THR A 55 -4.77 2.41 15.63
N GLU A 56 -4.37 1.27 16.22
CA GLU A 56 -4.93 0.81 17.50
C GLU A 56 -4.67 1.81 18.64
N TRP A 57 -3.52 2.50 18.62
CA TRP A 57 -3.14 3.53 19.59
C TRP A 57 -3.84 4.87 19.38
N GLY A 58 -4.58 5.03 18.29
CA GLY A 58 -5.38 6.23 18.02
C GLY A 58 -6.41 6.54 19.10
N VAL A 59 -6.80 5.54 19.89
CA VAL A 59 -7.75 5.68 21.01
C VAL A 59 -7.21 6.47 22.20
N TYR A 60 -5.91 6.73 22.26
CA TYR A 60 -5.25 7.51 23.30
C TYR A 60 -5.18 9.01 22.94
N ASP A 61 -3.99 9.55 22.74
CA ASP A 61 -3.74 10.98 22.52
C ASP A 61 -4.50 11.57 21.32
N ARG A 62 -4.76 10.76 20.28
CA ARG A 62 -5.53 11.18 19.11
C ARG A 62 -7.03 11.23 19.37
N ASN A 63 -7.49 10.51 20.40
CA ASN A 63 -8.89 10.31 20.74
C ASN A 63 -9.74 9.94 19.51
N TYR A 64 -9.16 9.07 18.67
CA TYR A 64 -9.80 8.57 17.45
C TYR A 64 -10.20 7.11 17.65
N HIS A 65 -11.48 6.87 17.67
CA HIS A 65 -12.10 5.57 17.94
C HIS A 65 -12.75 5.01 16.68
N VAL A 66 -13.05 3.72 16.64
CA VAL A 66 -13.75 3.09 15.51
C VAL A 66 -15.06 3.81 15.18
N LYS A 67 -15.77 4.33 16.19
CA LYS A 67 -16.97 5.16 16.00
C LYS A 67 -16.73 6.36 15.11
N ASN A 68 -15.52 6.97 15.13
CA ASN A 68 -15.21 8.13 14.31
C ASN A 68 -15.23 7.79 12.81
N ILE A 69 -14.95 6.54 12.42
CA ILE A 69 -15.08 6.08 11.04
C ILE A 69 -16.52 6.20 10.55
N LYS A 70 -17.48 5.90 11.42
CA LYS A 70 -18.92 6.07 11.13
C LYS A 70 -19.31 7.55 11.12
N THR A 71 -18.99 8.29 12.18
CA THR A 71 -19.45 9.66 12.37
C THR A 71 -18.88 10.66 11.36
N SER A 72 -17.68 10.40 10.83
CA SER A 72 -17.09 11.17 9.73
C SER A 72 -17.69 10.86 8.35
N GLY A 73 -18.55 9.85 8.26
CA GLY A 73 -19.04 9.33 6.98
C GLY A 73 -17.99 8.55 6.18
N SER A 74 -16.86 8.21 6.79
CA SER A 74 -15.80 7.43 6.12
C SER A 74 -16.22 5.99 5.87
N ALA A 75 -17.00 5.39 6.78
CA ALA A 75 -17.48 4.00 6.64
C ALA A 75 -18.21 3.74 5.31
N ALA A 76 -19.03 4.69 4.86
CA ALA A 76 -19.76 4.55 3.59
C ALA A 76 -18.86 4.64 2.33
N LYS A 77 -17.59 5.04 2.49
CA LYS A 77 -16.65 5.24 1.39
C LYS A 77 -15.58 4.15 1.35
N LEU A 78 -15.31 3.49 2.49
CA LEU A 78 -14.32 2.41 2.62
C LEU A 78 -14.81 1.11 2.00
N THR A 79 -13.90 0.38 1.37
CA THR A 79 -14.06 -1.05 1.06
C THR A 79 -13.35 -1.92 2.10
N ASN A 80 -12.23 -1.43 2.65
CA ASN A 80 -11.40 -2.18 3.59
C ASN A 80 -10.84 -1.26 4.68
N ILE A 81 -10.68 -1.84 5.85
CA ILE A 81 -9.92 -1.26 6.97
C ILE A 81 -8.72 -2.17 7.22
N VAL A 82 -7.54 -1.56 7.34
CA VAL A 82 -6.33 -2.22 7.83
C VAL A 82 -6.13 -1.83 9.28
N TYR A 83 -6.26 -2.80 10.18
CA TYR A 83 -6.03 -2.58 11.61
C TYR A 83 -4.53 -2.67 11.91
N ALA A 84 -3.93 -1.62 12.38
CA ALA A 84 -2.50 -1.47 12.61
C ALA A 84 -2.20 -1.25 14.11
N PHE A 85 -1.36 -2.07 14.74
CA PHE A 85 -0.63 -3.23 14.23
C PHE A 85 -0.62 -4.38 15.23
N GLY A 86 -0.45 -5.58 14.73
CA GLY A 86 0.12 -6.67 15.50
C GLY A 86 1.66 -6.67 15.40
N ASN A 87 2.33 -7.29 16.37
CA ASN A 87 3.79 -7.37 16.42
C ASN A 87 4.30 -8.70 15.82
N THR A 88 5.60 -8.76 15.51
CA THR A 88 6.27 -9.92 14.91
C THR A 88 7.33 -10.53 15.84
N THR A 89 7.17 -10.39 17.15
CA THR A 89 8.16 -10.77 18.17
C THR A 89 8.58 -12.24 18.03
N GLY A 90 9.89 -12.47 17.92
CA GLY A 90 10.46 -13.82 17.86
C GLY A 90 10.01 -14.60 16.63
N GLY A 91 9.76 -13.92 15.50
CA GLY A 91 9.30 -14.55 14.26
C GLY A 91 7.88 -15.13 14.34
N ARG A 92 7.02 -14.57 15.19
CA ARG A 92 5.62 -14.98 15.39
C ARG A 92 4.70 -13.76 15.37
N CYS A 93 3.49 -13.91 14.86
CA CYS A 93 2.45 -12.91 15.08
C CYS A 93 2.06 -12.87 16.56
N THR A 94 2.11 -11.68 17.14
CA THR A 94 1.72 -11.45 18.53
C THR A 94 0.80 -10.23 18.63
N MET A 95 0.04 -10.15 19.73
CA MET A 95 -0.81 -9.01 20.03
C MET A 95 0.03 -7.73 20.17
N GLY A 96 -0.46 -6.63 19.67
CA GLY A 96 0.07 -5.30 19.95
C GLY A 96 -0.37 -4.83 21.34
N ASP A 97 -1.30 -3.92 21.39
CA ASP A 97 -1.91 -3.42 22.62
C ASP A 97 -3.22 -4.16 22.95
N SER A 98 -3.15 -5.14 23.85
CA SER A 98 -4.31 -5.95 24.23
C SER A 98 -5.43 -5.11 24.86
N TYR A 99 -5.08 -4.05 25.59
CA TYR A 99 -6.08 -3.18 26.20
C TYR A 99 -6.90 -2.44 25.14
N ALA A 100 -6.25 -1.77 24.19
CA ALA A 100 -6.94 -1.10 23.11
C ALA A 100 -7.68 -2.10 22.19
N ALA A 101 -7.07 -3.26 21.94
CA ALA A 101 -7.59 -4.25 21.01
C ALA A 101 -8.91 -4.88 21.50
N TYR A 102 -8.96 -5.41 22.75
CA TYR A 102 -10.12 -6.21 23.19
C TYR A 102 -10.54 -6.02 24.66
N ASP A 103 -9.82 -5.22 25.47
CA ASP A 103 -10.15 -5.04 26.90
C ASP A 103 -10.85 -3.73 27.24
N LYS A 104 -10.53 -2.63 26.52
CA LYS A 104 -11.12 -1.31 26.73
C LYS A 104 -12.64 -1.35 26.54
N ALA A 105 -13.41 -1.16 27.62
CA ALA A 105 -14.86 -1.07 27.51
C ALA A 105 -15.29 0.30 26.99
N TYR A 106 -16.26 0.29 26.11
CA TYR A 106 -16.92 1.49 25.59
C TYR A 106 -18.32 1.64 26.20
N ASP A 107 -18.63 2.84 26.66
CA ASP A 107 -20.00 3.20 27.03
C ASP A 107 -20.89 3.37 25.77
N ALA A 108 -22.19 3.62 25.96
CA ALA A 108 -23.11 3.82 24.85
C ALA A 108 -22.70 5.02 23.97
N ALA A 109 -22.19 6.09 24.58
CA ALA A 109 -21.79 7.28 23.84
C ALA A 109 -20.54 7.05 22.99
N GLY A 110 -19.61 6.24 23.46
CA GLY A 110 -18.38 5.87 22.73
C GLY A 110 -18.55 4.73 21.74
N SER A 111 -19.61 3.94 21.84
CA SER A 111 -19.83 2.76 20.99
C SER A 111 -20.38 3.10 19.61
N VAL A 112 -20.02 2.30 18.61
CA VAL A 112 -20.46 2.45 17.20
C VAL A 112 -21.97 2.40 17.05
N ASP A 113 -22.62 1.45 17.74
CA ASP A 113 -24.06 1.18 17.67
C ASP A 113 -24.88 1.87 18.78
N GLY A 114 -24.22 2.64 19.64
CA GLY A 114 -24.89 3.29 20.77
C GLY A 114 -25.21 2.35 21.94
N VAL A 115 -24.71 1.10 21.92
CA VAL A 115 -24.89 0.12 23.00
C VAL A 115 -23.56 -0.05 23.74
N ALA A 116 -23.57 0.10 25.07
CA ALA A 116 -22.38 -0.08 25.90
C ALA A 116 -21.87 -1.53 25.82
N ASP A 117 -20.54 -1.68 25.95
CA ASP A 117 -19.95 -3.00 26.14
C ASP A 117 -20.33 -3.57 27.50
N THR A 118 -20.38 -4.90 27.63
CA THR A 118 -20.71 -5.59 28.87
C THR A 118 -19.47 -6.22 29.51
N TRP A 119 -19.57 -6.57 30.79
CA TRP A 119 -18.54 -7.26 31.57
C TRP A 119 -18.86 -8.74 31.77
N ASP A 120 -19.82 -9.27 30.98
CA ASP A 120 -20.17 -10.67 31.00
C ASP A 120 -18.97 -11.54 30.61
N THR A 121 -18.92 -12.75 31.18
CA THR A 121 -17.85 -13.70 30.86
C THR A 121 -17.80 -13.99 29.37
N GLY A 122 -16.64 -13.78 28.74
CA GLY A 122 -16.44 -13.99 27.31
C GLY A 122 -16.91 -12.85 26.41
N ALA A 123 -17.45 -11.75 26.93
CA ALA A 123 -17.81 -10.58 26.14
C ALA A 123 -16.55 -9.95 25.52
N LEU A 124 -16.59 -9.72 24.21
CA LEU A 124 -15.56 -8.96 23.49
C LEU A 124 -15.77 -7.47 23.72
N ARG A 125 -14.69 -6.75 23.92
CA ARG A 125 -14.63 -5.29 24.08
C ARG A 125 -13.59 -4.70 23.13
N GLY A 126 -13.16 -3.48 23.40
CA GLY A 126 -12.09 -2.79 22.69
C GLY A 126 -12.40 -2.50 21.21
N ASN A 127 -11.34 -2.18 20.49
CA ASN A 127 -11.44 -1.89 19.05
C ASN A 127 -12.05 -3.07 18.27
N PHE A 128 -11.77 -4.31 18.67
CA PHE A 128 -12.30 -5.49 17.97
C PHE A 128 -13.82 -5.58 18.06
N ASN A 129 -14.41 -5.35 19.24
CA ASN A 129 -15.87 -5.31 19.35
C ASN A 129 -16.45 -4.12 18.58
N GLN A 130 -15.79 -2.97 18.61
CA GLN A 130 -16.28 -1.80 17.86
C GLN A 130 -16.19 -2.03 16.34
N LEU A 131 -15.14 -2.72 15.82
CA LEU A 131 -15.06 -3.15 14.42
C LEU A 131 -16.15 -4.17 14.07
N ARG A 132 -16.44 -5.14 14.97
CA ARG A 132 -17.57 -6.07 14.82
C ARG A 132 -18.90 -5.34 14.66
N LYS A 133 -19.14 -4.33 15.50
CA LYS A 133 -20.33 -3.48 15.42
C LYS A 133 -20.35 -2.67 14.11
N LEU A 134 -19.22 -2.12 13.71
CA LEU A 134 -19.10 -1.37 12.44
C LEU A 134 -19.41 -2.26 11.22
N LYS A 135 -18.89 -3.50 11.19
CA LYS A 135 -19.16 -4.46 10.10
C LYS A 135 -20.64 -4.86 10.04
N ARG A 136 -21.37 -4.92 11.16
CA ARG A 136 -22.81 -5.18 11.17
C ARG A 136 -23.61 -4.05 10.51
N GLU A 137 -23.19 -2.81 10.72
CA GLU A 137 -23.84 -1.65 10.10
C GLU A 137 -23.38 -1.42 8.64
N PHE A 138 -22.14 -1.78 8.33
CA PHE A 138 -21.52 -1.63 7.00
C PHE A 138 -20.95 -2.98 6.51
N PRO A 139 -21.82 -3.94 6.12
CA PRO A 139 -21.42 -5.33 5.86
C PRO A 139 -20.49 -5.51 4.65
N ASN A 140 -20.36 -4.49 3.81
CA ASN A 140 -19.42 -4.50 2.67
C ASN A 140 -17.98 -4.19 3.07
N ILE A 141 -17.74 -3.67 4.28
CA ILE A 141 -16.38 -3.40 4.76
C ILE A 141 -15.73 -4.72 5.16
N LYS A 142 -14.53 -4.94 4.63
CA LYS A 142 -13.63 -6.01 5.04
C LYS A 142 -12.53 -5.46 5.94
N VAL A 143 -12.12 -6.21 6.94
CA VAL A 143 -11.09 -5.81 7.88
C VAL A 143 -9.93 -6.81 7.80
N VAL A 144 -8.71 -6.32 7.59
CA VAL A 144 -7.49 -7.12 7.67
C VAL A 144 -6.64 -6.64 8.84
N TRP A 145 -5.97 -7.59 9.51
CA TRP A 145 -5.04 -7.24 10.59
C TRP A 145 -3.63 -7.18 10.05
N SER A 146 -3.01 -5.99 10.16
CA SER A 146 -1.63 -5.75 9.71
C SER A 146 -0.62 -6.07 10.80
N PHE A 147 0.47 -6.72 10.42
CA PHE A 147 1.58 -7.07 11.31
C PHE A 147 2.87 -6.42 10.81
N GLY A 148 3.63 -5.83 11.73
CA GLY A 148 4.87 -5.14 11.45
C GLY A 148 4.78 -3.62 11.58
N GLY A 149 4.97 -2.91 10.48
CA GLY A 149 5.15 -1.45 10.47
C GLY A 149 6.55 -1.04 10.88
N TRP A 150 6.82 0.26 10.92
CA TRP A 150 8.15 0.82 11.12
C TRP A 150 8.89 0.28 12.35
N THR A 151 8.18 0.14 13.48
CA THR A 151 8.81 -0.24 14.76
C THR A 151 8.77 -1.74 15.05
N TRP A 152 7.92 -2.52 14.39
CA TRP A 152 7.70 -3.94 14.71
C TRP A 152 8.05 -4.91 13.58
N SER A 153 8.82 -4.44 12.58
CA SER A 153 9.31 -5.28 11.47
C SER A 153 10.50 -6.18 11.84
N GLY A 154 11.14 -5.97 13.00
CA GLY A 154 12.38 -6.68 13.37
C GLY A 154 12.24 -8.21 13.46
N GLY A 155 11.06 -8.73 13.77
CA GLY A 155 10.81 -10.17 13.87
C GLY A 155 10.65 -10.88 12.53
N PHE A 156 10.49 -10.16 11.42
CA PHE A 156 10.33 -10.79 10.10
C PHE A 156 11.58 -11.54 9.63
N THR A 157 12.78 -11.11 10.01
CA THR A 157 14.02 -11.84 9.71
C THR A 157 13.99 -13.26 10.29
N GLU A 158 13.43 -13.45 11.49
CA GLU A 158 13.21 -14.77 12.09
C GLU A 158 12.05 -15.50 11.44
N ALA A 159 10.95 -14.80 11.14
CA ALA A 159 9.80 -15.35 10.43
C ALA A 159 10.20 -15.94 9.07
N ALA A 160 11.10 -15.28 8.35
CA ALA A 160 11.62 -15.75 7.06
C ALA A 160 12.42 -17.05 7.16
N ARG A 161 13.00 -17.37 8.34
CA ARG A 161 13.70 -18.64 8.59
C ARG A 161 12.75 -19.82 8.81
N ASN A 162 11.54 -19.56 9.30
CA ASN A 162 10.49 -20.55 9.49
C ASN A 162 9.12 -20.00 9.13
N PRO A 163 8.86 -19.77 7.82
CA PRO A 163 7.63 -19.12 7.36
C PRO A 163 6.35 -19.89 7.73
N ALA A 164 6.42 -21.21 7.81
CA ALA A 164 5.26 -22.03 8.19
C ALA A 164 4.85 -21.80 9.65
N ALA A 165 5.80 -21.80 10.59
CA ALA A 165 5.53 -21.52 11.99
C ALA A 165 5.05 -20.07 12.21
N PHE A 166 5.58 -19.12 11.44
CA PHE A 166 5.06 -17.75 11.43
C PHE A 166 3.60 -17.73 10.99
N ALA A 167 3.28 -18.34 9.84
CA ALA A 167 1.93 -18.37 9.29
C ALA A 167 0.93 -19.05 10.24
N ASP A 168 1.33 -20.13 10.90
CA ASP A 168 0.51 -20.81 11.91
C ASP A 168 0.21 -19.90 13.11
N SER A 169 1.20 -19.16 13.58
CA SER A 169 1.00 -18.22 14.70
C SER A 169 0.08 -17.06 14.31
N CYS A 170 0.21 -16.54 13.09
CA CYS A 170 -0.65 -15.48 12.59
C CYS A 170 -2.11 -15.97 12.44
N TYR A 171 -2.29 -17.15 11.87
CA TYR A 171 -3.61 -17.74 11.73
C TYR A 171 -4.28 -17.98 13.09
N ALA A 172 -3.55 -18.56 14.05
CA ALA A 172 -4.08 -18.80 15.38
C ALA A 172 -4.50 -17.50 16.10
N LEU A 173 -3.82 -16.39 15.81
CA LEU A 173 -4.16 -15.10 16.41
C LEU A 173 -5.31 -14.40 15.67
N VAL A 174 -5.29 -14.35 14.35
CA VAL A 174 -6.32 -13.69 13.52
C VAL A 174 -7.65 -14.43 13.61
N GLU A 175 -7.62 -15.75 13.61
CA GLU A 175 -8.80 -16.64 13.66
C GLU A 175 -9.12 -17.12 15.09
N ASP A 176 -8.65 -16.40 16.12
CA ASP A 176 -9.03 -16.70 17.51
C ASP A 176 -10.57 -16.65 17.64
N PRO A 177 -11.21 -17.67 18.21
CA PRO A 177 -12.67 -17.75 18.31
C PRO A 177 -13.35 -16.54 18.96
N ARG A 178 -12.63 -15.78 19.76
CA ARG A 178 -13.16 -14.57 20.39
C ARG A 178 -13.48 -13.45 19.40
N TRP A 179 -12.75 -13.40 18.26
CA TRP A 179 -12.87 -12.34 17.26
C TRP A 179 -12.67 -12.78 15.80
N ALA A 180 -12.75 -14.08 15.51
CA ALA A 180 -12.61 -14.62 14.13
C ALA A 180 -13.62 -14.01 13.14
N ASP A 181 -14.75 -13.50 13.62
CA ASP A 181 -15.77 -12.82 12.80
C ASP A 181 -15.43 -11.34 12.50
N VAL A 182 -14.37 -10.80 13.10
CA VAL A 182 -13.94 -9.40 12.90
C VAL A 182 -13.04 -9.29 11.69
N PHE A 183 -12.04 -10.16 11.59
CA PHE A 183 -11.02 -10.07 10.54
C PHE A 183 -11.37 -10.94 9.34
N ASP A 184 -11.14 -10.41 8.15
CA ASP A 184 -11.34 -11.09 6.87
C ASP A 184 -10.01 -11.52 6.25
N GLY A 185 -8.91 -11.44 7.01
CA GLY A 185 -7.57 -11.82 6.58
C GLY A 185 -6.46 -11.05 7.28
N ILE A 186 -5.28 -11.12 6.67
CA ILE A 186 -4.03 -10.59 7.20
C ILE A 186 -3.36 -9.63 6.22
N ASP A 187 -2.67 -8.64 6.74
CA ASP A 187 -1.78 -7.74 6.02
C ASP A 187 -0.36 -7.83 6.58
N ILE A 188 0.65 -7.70 5.74
CA ILE A 188 2.06 -7.70 6.11
C ILE A 188 2.68 -6.36 5.77
N ASP A 189 3.21 -5.69 6.78
CA ASP A 189 3.93 -4.43 6.65
C ASP A 189 5.39 -4.62 7.10
N TRP A 190 6.21 -5.21 6.22
CA TRP A 190 7.62 -5.46 6.47
C TRP A 190 8.49 -4.33 5.92
N GLU A 191 9.11 -3.58 6.83
CA GLU A 191 9.92 -2.41 6.51
C GLU A 191 11.41 -2.62 6.86
N TYR A 192 12.26 -3.22 5.99
CA TYR A 192 11.94 -3.70 4.64
C TYR A 192 12.60 -5.06 4.39
N PRO A 193 12.00 -5.97 3.63
CA PRO A 193 12.62 -7.26 3.33
C PRO A 193 13.88 -7.07 2.46
N ASN A 194 14.96 -7.73 2.85
CA ASN A 194 16.28 -7.68 2.21
C ASN A 194 16.83 -6.24 2.04
N ALA A 195 16.47 -5.34 2.93
CA ALA A 195 16.89 -3.93 2.89
C ALA A 195 16.86 -3.30 4.30
N CYS A 196 17.29 -2.05 4.40
CA CYS A 196 17.26 -1.32 5.66
C CYS A 196 15.99 -0.46 5.79
N GLY A 197 15.32 -0.58 6.94
CA GLY A 197 14.37 0.35 7.51
C GLY A 197 14.93 0.90 8.82
N LEU A 198 14.17 0.80 9.91
CA LEU A 198 14.67 1.09 11.27
C LEU A 198 15.78 0.09 11.67
N SER A 199 15.68 -1.14 11.21
CA SER A 199 16.74 -2.15 11.22
C SER A 199 16.97 -2.69 9.83
N CYS A 200 18.15 -3.27 9.58
CA CYS A 200 18.46 -3.88 8.30
C CYS A 200 18.11 -5.37 8.32
N ASP A 201 17.50 -5.84 7.22
CA ASP A 201 17.26 -7.25 6.95
C ASP A 201 18.18 -7.75 5.84
N ALA A 202 18.70 -8.96 5.98
CA ALA A 202 19.57 -9.65 5.03
C ALA A 202 19.06 -11.07 4.74
N SER A 203 17.77 -11.30 4.84
CA SER A 203 17.15 -12.62 4.60
C SER A 203 17.19 -13.07 3.14
N GLY A 204 17.56 -12.17 2.23
CA GLY A 204 17.65 -12.40 0.80
C GLY A 204 16.36 -12.09 0.03
N PRO A 205 16.45 -12.00 -1.32
CA PRO A 205 15.39 -11.47 -2.16
C PRO A 205 14.10 -12.30 -2.14
N ASN A 206 14.18 -13.58 -1.81
CA ASN A 206 13.03 -14.50 -1.79
C ASN A 206 12.31 -14.59 -0.43
N ALA A 207 12.85 -13.97 0.61
CA ALA A 207 12.33 -14.10 1.97
C ALA A 207 10.88 -13.65 2.08
N PHE A 208 10.55 -12.49 1.53
CA PHE A 208 9.18 -11.96 1.50
C PHE A 208 8.22 -12.92 0.79
N ASN A 209 8.59 -13.41 -0.41
CA ASN A 209 7.77 -14.38 -1.14
C ASN A 209 7.55 -15.67 -0.34
N SER A 210 8.55 -16.15 0.40
CA SER A 210 8.42 -17.34 1.25
C SER A 210 7.41 -17.12 2.38
N VAL A 211 7.45 -15.98 3.05
CA VAL A 211 6.49 -15.59 4.10
C VAL A 211 5.07 -15.49 3.53
N ILE A 212 4.90 -14.76 2.42
CA ILE A 212 3.57 -14.60 1.76
C ILE A 212 3.03 -15.94 1.27
N THR A 213 3.88 -16.82 0.75
CA THR A 213 3.49 -18.17 0.33
C THR A 213 2.95 -19.00 1.50
N ALA A 214 3.65 -18.97 2.63
CA ALA A 214 3.22 -19.69 3.83
C ALA A 214 1.89 -19.15 4.37
N LEU A 215 1.74 -17.81 4.41
CA LEU A 215 0.49 -17.16 4.82
C LEU A 215 -0.67 -17.54 3.90
N ARG A 216 -0.49 -17.46 2.57
CA ARG A 216 -1.54 -17.86 1.62
C ARG A 216 -1.94 -19.32 1.77
N ASN A 217 -0.96 -20.21 1.95
CA ASN A 217 -1.23 -21.64 2.17
C ASN A 217 -2.03 -21.86 3.45
N ARG A 218 -1.72 -21.12 4.52
CA ARG A 218 -2.37 -21.28 5.82
C ARG A 218 -3.75 -20.64 5.89
N PHE A 219 -3.91 -19.44 5.33
CA PHE A 219 -5.19 -18.71 5.33
C PHE A 219 -6.16 -19.19 4.23
N GLY A 220 -5.67 -19.91 3.23
CA GLY A 220 -6.49 -20.39 2.10
C GLY A 220 -6.85 -19.27 1.12
N SER A 221 -7.78 -19.55 0.20
CA SER A 221 -8.20 -18.62 -0.86
C SER A 221 -9.37 -17.72 -0.44
N SER A 222 -10.06 -18.02 0.65
CA SER A 222 -11.22 -17.27 1.13
C SER A 222 -10.84 -16.03 1.96
N ASN A 223 -9.67 -16.08 2.60
CA ASN A 223 -9.17 -14.98 3.41
C ASN A 223 -8.28 -14.05 2.57
N LEU A 224 -8.33 -12.76 2.88
CA LEU A 224 -7.44 -11.77 2.28
C LEU A 224 -6.01 -11.93 2.80
N VAL A 225 -5.04 -11.86 1.90
CA VAL A 225 -3.62 -11.72 2.24
C VAL A 225 -3.09 -10.56 1.43
N THR A 226 -2.70 -9.49 2.13
CA THR A 226 -2.27 -8.23 1.53
C THR A 226 -0.92 -7.81 2.06
N ALA A 227 -0.30 -6.82 1.46
CA ALA A 227 0.94 -6.26 2.00
C ALA A 227 1.13 -4.79 1.66
N ALA A 228 1.59 -4.01 2.65
CA ALA A 228 2.27 -2.76 2.42
C ALA A 228 3.73 -3.03 2.04
N ILE A 229 4.25 -2.26 1.09
CA ILE A 229 5.60 -2.43 0.56
C ILE A 229 6.28 -1.09 0.34
N THR A 230 7.60 -1.12 0.19
CA THR A 230 8.39 0.06 -0.20
C THR A 230 7.91 0.67 -1.52
N ALA A 231 8.06 1.98 -1.64
CA ALA A 231 7.88 2.72 -2.90
C ALA A 231 9.20 3.29 -3.44
N ASP A 232 10.35 2.76 -3.03
CA ASP A 232 11.65 3.14 -3.55
C ASP A 232 11.82 2.64 -5.00
N GLY A 233 11.47 3.49 -5.95
CA GLY A 233 11.55 3.23 -7.39
C GLY A 233 12.93 3.44 -8.00
N THR A 234 13.96 3.74 -7.21
CA THR A 234 15.32 3.95 -7.73
C THR A 234 15.92 2.67 -8.30
N ASN A 235 16.86 2.79 -9.24
CA ASN A 235 17.57 1.62 -9.76
C ASN A 235 18.48 1.03 -8.68
N GLY A 236 18.30 -0.28 -8.42
CA GLY A 236 18.95 -0.97 -7.32
C GLY A 236 18.36 -0.62 -5.93
N GLY A 237 17.25 0.11 -5.88
CA GLY A 237 16.54 0.46 -4.65
C GLY A 237 15.77 -0.70 -4.04
N LYS A 238 14.98 -0.41 -3.01
CA LYS A 238 14.33 -1.45 -2.20
C LYS A 238 13.31 -2.29 -2.98
N ILE A 239 12.64 -1.73 -4.02
CA ILE A 239 11.79 -2.54 -4.91
C ILE A 239 12.62 -3.59 -5.68
N ASP A 240 13.86 -3.28 -6.01
CA ASP A 240 14.74 -4.21 -6.72
C ASP A 240 15.36 -5.28 -5.79
N ALA A 241 15.46 -4.98 -4.51
CA ALA A 241 16.08 -5.87 -3.52
C ALA A 241 15.23 -7.13 -3.20
N THR A 242 13.95 -7.14 -3.57
CA THR A 242 12.98 -8.17 -3.16
C THR A 242 12.13 -8.65 -4.34
N ASP A 243 11.84 -9.96 -4.39
CA ASP A 243 10.94 -10.55 -5.40
C ASP A 243 9.46 -10.30 -5.03
N TYR A 244 9.04 -9.06 -5.19
CA TYR A 244 7.62 -8.69 -5.02
C TYR A 244 6.73 -9.26 -6.13
N ALA A 245 7.26 -9.53 -7.32
CA ALA A 245 6.47 -10.02 -8.45
C ALA A 245 5.90 -11.42 -8.19
N THR A 246 6.73 -12.34 -7.69
CA THR A 246 6.29 -13.68 -7.33
C THR A 246 5.35 -13.66 -6.11
N ALA A 247 5.63 -12.83 -5.11
CA ALA A 247 4.75 -12.65 -3.96
C ALA A 247 3.36 -12.10 -4.36
N ALA A 248 3.30 -11.14 -5.28
CA ALA A 248 2.07 -10.53 -5.75
C ALA A 248 1.10 -11.53 -6.41
N GLN A 249 1.58 -12.66 -6.92
CA GLN A 249 0.72 -13.72 -7.45
C GLN A 249 -0.17 -14.34 -6.35
N LYS A 250 0.29 -14.34 -5.10
CA LYS A 250 -0.36 -14.92 -3.93
C LYS A 250 -1.08 -13.88 -3.08
N LEU A 251 -0.76 -12.61 -3.24
CA LEU A 251 -1.43 -11.49 -2.60
C LEU A 251 -2.73 -11.12 -3.33
N ASP A 252 -3.73 -10.66 -2.60
CA ASP A 252 -4.94 -10.06 -3.19
C ASP A 252 -4.62 -8.69 -3.79
N TRP A 253 -3.81 -7.88 -3.10
CA TRP A 253 -3.23 -6.63 -3.60
C TRP A 253 -1.98 -6.26 -2.81
N ILE A 254 -1.23 -5.30 -3.35
CA ILE A 254 -0.08 -4.67 -2.72
C ILE A 254 -0.31 -3.16 -2.57
N MET A 255 0.28 -2.60 -1.54
CA MET A 255 0.14 -1.21 -1.13
C MET A 255 1.52 -0.53 -1.07
N PRO A 256 2.09 -0.10 -2.22
CA PRO A 256 3.33 0.68 -2.19
C PRO A 256 3.11 1.99 -1.43
N MET A 257 3.91 2.21 -0.39
CA MET A 257 3.85 3.40 0.48
C MET A 257 4.40 4.62 -0.25
N THR A 258 3.62 5.15 -1.20
CA THR A 258 3.96 6.29 -2.07
C THR A 258 3.86 7.62 -1.32
N TYR A 259 4.43 7.66 -0.15
CA TYR A 259 4.62 8.79 0.75
C TYR A 259 5.94 8.63 1.52
N ASP A 260 6.31 9.61 2.34
CA ASP A 260 7.55 9.62 3.12
C ASP A 260 8.83 9.57 2.28
N TYR A 261 8.77 10.00 1.03
CA TYR A 261 9.96 10.11 0.19
C TYR A 261 10.96 11.14 0.75
N PHE A 262 10.45 12.24 1.31
CA PHE A 262 11.24 13.32 1.89
C PHE A 262 10.61 13.80 3.20
N GLY A 263 11.44 14.17 4.16
CA GLY A 263 10.99 14.62 5.47
C GLY A 263 12.16 15.17 6.30
N ALA A 264 11.84 15.68 7.48
CA ALA A 264 12.83 16.29 8.38
C ALA A 264 13.71 15.25 9.11
N PHE A 265 13.68 13.97 8.70
CA PHE A 265 14.76 13.03 8.94
C PHE A 265 16.05 13.49 8.22
N ALA A 266 15.93 14.28 7.13
CA ALA A 266 16.98 15.15 6.61
C ALA A 266 16.79 16.55 7.22
N ALA A 267 17.23 16.75 8.46
CA ALA A 267 16.88 17.92 9.27
C ALA A 267 17.24 19.25 8.64
N GLN A 268 18.31 19.32 7.85
CA GLN A 268 18.78 20.54 7.19
C GLN A 268 18.20 20.75 5.78
N GLY A 269 17.25 19.91 5.38
CA GLY A 269 16.70 19.90 4.04
C GLY A 269 17.53 19.05 3.05
N PRO A 270 17.36 19.26 1.73
CA PRO A 270 16.48 20.26 1.12
C PRO A 270 15.00 19.97 1.35
N THR A 271 14.18 21.05 1.45
CA THR A 271 12.73 20.89 1.56
C THR A 271 12.16 20.27 0.29
N ALA A 272 11.32 19.26 0.44
CA ALA A 272 10.69 18.56 -0.67
C ALA A 272 9.36 17.93 -0.21
N PRO A 273 8.34 17.83 -1.08
CA PRO A 273 7.10 17.19 -0.71
C PRO A 273 7.30 15.69 -0.46
N HIS A 274 6.66 15.17 0.58
CA HIS A 274 6.85 13.76 0.96
C HIS A 274 6.14 12.77 0.05
N SER A 275 5.20 13.19 -0.80
CA SER A 275 4.43 12.30 -1.67
C SER A 275 4.24 12.85 -3.09
N PRO A 276 5.32 13.21 -3.82
CA PRO A 276 5.18 13.68 -5.19
C PRO A 276 4.65 12.56 -6.10
N LEU A 277 3.69 12.91 -6.97
CA LEU A 277 3.15 11.97 -7.95
C LEU A 277 4.14 11.73 -9.09
N THR A 278 4.75 12.80 -9.58
CA THR A 278 5.69 12.78 -10.71
C THR A 278 7.01 13.44 -10.33
N SER A 279 8.03 13.22 -11.15
CA SER A 279 9.27 13.97 -11.06
C SER A 279 9.05 15.47 -11.27
N TYR A 280 9.94 16.29 -10.75
CA TYR A 280 9.98 17.73 -10.95
C TYR A 280 11.43 18.24 -10.94
N THR A 281 11.67 19.41 -11.51
CA THR A 281 13.00 20.04 -11.52
C THR A 281 13.48 20.32 -10.10
N GLY A 282 14.63 19.79 -9.73
CA GLY A 282 15.21 19.93 -8.38
C GLY A 282 14.73 18.90 -7.37
N ILE A 283 14.06 17.80 -7.79
CA ILE A 283 13.76 16.68 -6.89
C ILE A 283 15.05 16.14 -6.29
N PRO A 284 15.17 15.99 -4.96
CA PRO A 284 16.44 15.63 -4.32
C PRO A 284 16.97 14.25 -4.70
N THR A 285 16.07 13.28 -4.96
CA THR A 285 16.43 11.91 -5.34
C THR A 285 15.62 11.49 -6.55
N ALA A 286 16.30 11.22 -7.66
CA ALA A 286 15.67 10.69 -8.87
C ALA A 286 15.02 9.32 -8.57
N GLY A 287 13.74 9.16 -8.94
CA GLY A 287 12.97 7.93 -8.65
C GLY A 287 12.17 7.96 -7.34
N PHE A 288 12.31 8.99 -6.49
CA PHE A 288 11.51 9.16 -5.27
C PHE A 288 10.22 9.93 -5.55
N TYR A 289 9.33 9.29 -6.32
CA TYR A 289 7.98 9.77 -6.63
C TYR A 289 7.07 8.58 -7.01
N SER A 290 5.78 8.78 -6.86
CA SER A 290 4.80 7.69 -6.95
C SER A 290 4.81 6.99 -8.31
N ASP A 291 4.84 7.74 -9.42
CA ASP A 291 4.83 7.15 -10.77
C ASP A 291 6.06 6.25 -11.00
N ALA A 292 7.26 6.64 -10.53
CA ALA A 292 8.45 5.79 -10.65
C ALA A 292 8.26 4.43 -9.97
N ALA A 293 7.72 4.42 -8.75
CA ALA A 293 7.44 3.20 -8.02
C ALA A 293 6.39 2.33 -8.73
N ILE A 294 5.29 2.94 -9.18
CA ILE A 294 4.20 2.24 -9.88
C ILE A 294 4.71 1.64 -11.20
N GLN A 295 5.42 2.41 -12.04
CA GLN A 295 5.94 1.90 -13.30
C GLN A 295 6.98 0.80 -13.08
N LYS A 296 7.83 0.92 -12.05
CA LYS A 296 8.79 -0.12 -11.69
C LYS A 296 8.08 -1.43 -11.29
N LEU A 297 7.07 -1.38 -10.44
CA LEU A 297 6.29 -2.56 -10.04
C LEU A 297 5.59 -3.20 -11.25
N LYS A 298 5.00 -2.39 -12.13
CA LYS A 298 4.40 -2.88 -13.39
C LYS A 298 5.43 -3.53 -14.30
N SER A 299 6.60 -2.94 -14.47
CA SER A 299 7.68 -3.49 -15.29
C SER A 299 8.23 -4.83 -14.78
N LYS A 300 8.10 -5.10 -13.47
CA LYS A 300 8.40 -6.40 -12.86
C LYS A 300 7.27 -7.45 -13.07
N GLY A 301 6.20 -7.10 -13.77
CA GLY A 301 5.10 -8.01 -14.09
C GLY A 301 3.97 -8.05 -13.06
N ILE A 302 3.92 -7.12 -12.11
CA ILE A 302 2.81 -7.03 -11.16
C ILE A 302 1.60 -6.41 -11.87
N PRO A 303 0.44 -7.10 -11.90
CA PRO A 303 -0.76 -6.57 -12.55
C PRO A 303 -1.21 -5.25 -11.91
N SER A 304 -1.50 -4.24 -12.73
CA SER A 304 -1.95 -2.91 -12.26
C SER A 304 -3.15 -3.02 -11.30
N ALA A 305 -4.09 -3.91 -11.58
CA ALA A 305 -5.27 -4.14 -10.74
C ALA A 305 -4.96 -4.66 -9.31
N LYS A 306 -3.74 -5.12 -9.07
CA LYS A 306 -3.27 -5.52 -7.74
C LYS A 306 -2.49 -4.42 -7.00
N ILE A 307 -2.21 -3.29 -7.63
CA ILE A 307 -1.46 -2.18 -7.04
C ILE A 307 -2.43 -1.11 -6.57
N LEU A 308 -2.35 -0.69 -5.31
CA LEU A 308 -3.11 0.44 -4.77
C LEU A 308 -2.18 1.65 -4.58
N LEU A 309 -2.65 2.84 -4.97
CA LEU A 309 -1.86 4.06 -4.77
C LEU A 309 -1.94 4.53 -3.32
N GLY A 310 -0.79 4.78 -2.69
CA GLY A 310 -0.71 5.26 -1.30
C GLY A 310 -0.86 6.77 -1.18
N ILE A 311 -1.62 7.21 -0.18
CA ILE A 311 -1.87 8.63 0.15
C ILE A 311 -1.57 8.86 1.63
N GLY A 312 -0.79 9.89 1.95
CA GLY A 312 -0.61 10.33 3.33
C GLY A 312 -1.71 11.32 3.74
N PHE A 313 -2.42 11.02 4.83
CA PHE A 313 -3.39 11.97 5.44
C PHE A 313 -2.71 12.90 6.45
N TYR A 314 -1.47 13.22 6.20
CA TYR A 314 -0.58 14.06 7.01
C TYR A 314 0.43 14.79 6.12
N GLY A 315 1.13 15.74 6.70
CA GLY A 315 2.24 16.44 6.06
C GLY A 315 3.56 16.17 6.78
N ARG A 316 4.66 16.32 6.03
CA ARG A 316 6.01 16.40 6.59
C ARG A 316 6.57 17.79 6.43
N GLY A 317 7.25 18.28 7.50
CA GLY A 317 7.65 19.69 7.52
C GLY A 317 8.95 19.98 8.24
N TRP A 318 9.55 21.09 7.82
CA TRP A 318 10.79 21.65 8.35
C TRP A 318 10.56 23.05 8.90
N THR A 319 11.44 23.48 9.80
CA THR A 319 11.50 24.84 10.36
C THR A 319 12.80 25.53 9.98
N GLY A 320 12.86 26.84 10.18
CA GLY A 320 14.01 27.67 9.82
C GLY A 320 14.22 27.83 8.31
N VAL A 321 13.15 27.63 7.54
CA VAL A 321 13.17 27.76 6.08
C VAL A 321 12.93 29.22 5.69
N THR A 322 13.68 29.71 4.69
CA THR A 322 13.62 31.10 4.25
C THR A 322 13.04 31.28 2.85
N GLN A 323 12.75 30.18 2.13
CA GLN A 323 12.16 30.24 0.79
C GLN A 323 10.87 29.40 0.71
N SER A 324 9.93 29.85 -0.12
CA SER A 324 8.66 29.16 -0.33
C SER A 324 8.76 27.98 -1.31
N ALA A 325 9.62 28.10 -2.35
CA ALA A 325 9.83 27.01 -3.30
C ALA A 325 10.51 25.80 -2.65
N PRO A 326 10.26 24.58 -3.12
CA PRO A 326 11.03 23.38 -2.72
C PRO A 326 12.53 23.57 -2.95
N GLY A 327 13.36 22.80 -2.24
CA GLY A 327 14.82 22.85 -2.35
C GLY A 327 15.49 23.78 -1.33
N GLY A 328 14.72 24.37 -0.41
CA GLY A 328 15.26 25.23 0.64
C GLY A 328 16.01 24.48 1.71
N THR A 329 17.00 25.16 2.32
CA THR A 329 17.64 24.70 3.55
C THR A 329 16.72 24.89 4.75
N ALA A 330 16.96 24.10 5.79
CA ALA A 330 16.20 24.13 7.04
C ALA A 330 17.11 24.03 8.26
N THR A 331 16.59 24.25 9.44
CA THR A 331 17.33 24.08 10.70
C THR A 331 16.88 22.87 11.51
N GLY A 332 15.78 22.23 11.14
CA GLY A 332 15.26 21.07 11.83
C GLY A 332 13.83 20.72 11.44
N ALA A 333 13.25 19.80 12.18
CA ALA A 333 11.86 19.39 12.05
C ALA A 333 10.91 20.51 12.51
N ALA A 334 9.84 20.75 11.76
CA ALA A 334 8.80 21.69 12.19
C ALA A 334 8.01 21.09 13.39
N PRO A 335 7.47 21.92 14.30
CA PRO A 335 6.64 21.42 15.40
C PRO A 335 5.37 20.75 14.87
N GLY A 336 5.18 19.49 15.26
CA GLY A 336 3.95 18.73 15.05
C GLY A 336 3.26 18.43 16.38
N LYS A 337 1.97 18.09 16.34
CA LYS A 337 1.20 17.84 17.57
C LYS A 337 1.63 16.56 18.27
N TYR A 338 1.91 15.50 17.54
CA TYR A 338 2.27 14.20 18.07
C TYR A 338 3.74 13.85 17.85
N GLU A 339 4.32 14.34 16.76
CA GLU A 339 5.70 14.09 16.39
C GLU A 339 6.28 15.30 15.65
N ALA A 340 7.51 15.69 15.98
CA ALA A 340 8.20 16.75 15.26
C ALA A 340 8.42 16.34 13.79
N GLY A 341 8.14 17.26 12.87
CA GLY A 341 8.26 17.04 11.44
C GLY A 341 7.07 16.34 10.79
N ILE A 342 6.04 15.96 11.57
CA ILE A 342 4.81 15.34 11.07
C ILE A 342 3.59 16.08 11.64
N GLU A 343 2.60 16.35 10.81
CA GLU A 343 1.34 16.94 11.26
C GLU A 343 0.15 16.39 10.50
N ASP A 344 -0.92 16.03 11.23
CA ASP A 344 -2.18 15.57 10.62
C ASP A 344 -2.76 16.61 9.64
N TYR A 345 -3.32 16.13 8.52
CA TYR A 345 -3.95 17.03 7.54
C TYR A 345 -4.98 17.95 8.17
N LYS A 346 -5.87 17.44 9.04
CA LYS A 346 -6.91 18.22 9.73
C LYS A 346 -6.36 19.42 10.50
N LEU A 347 -5.08 19.38 10.92
CA LEU A 347 -4.44 20.46 11.66
C LEU A 347 -3.60 21.35 10.72
N ILE A 348 -2.79 20.74 9.84
CA ILE A 348 -1.90 21.51 8.98
C ILE A 348 -2.66 22.31 7.92
N SER A 349 -3.76 21.81 7.41
CA SER A 349 -4.58 22.49 6.40
C SER A 349 -5.12 23.84 6.86
N THR A 350 -5.32 24.02 8.16
CA THR A 350 -5.76 25.29 8.76
C THR A 350 -4.59 26.11 9.29
N ARG A 351 -3.60 25.47 9.92
CA ARG A 351 -2.45 26.15 10.53
C ARG A 351 -1.49 26.74 9.48
N CYS A 352 -1.28 26.02 8.41
CA CYS A 352 -0.40 26.40 7.30
C CYS A 352 -1.04 25.99 5.96
N PRO A 353 -2.04 26.73 5.48
CA PRO A 353 -2.75 26.40 4.25
C PRO A 353 -1.82 26.31 3.05
N SER A 354 -2.07 25.35 2.16
CA SER A 354 -1.29 25.15 0.95
C SER A 354 -1.25 26.42 0.10
N ASN A 355 -0.06 26.82 -0.33
CA ASN A 355 0.17 27.98 -1.19
C ASN A 355 1.03 27.65 -2.43
N GLY A 356 1.29 26.38 -2.71
CA GLY A 356 1.96 25.93 -3.92
C GLY A 356 1.72 24.47 -4.25
N THR A 357 2.09 24.08 -5.46
CA THR A 357 2.06 22.69 -5.94
C THR A 357 3.34 22.38 -6.70
N VAL A 358 3.82 21.13 -6.58
CA VAL A 358 4.98 20.64 -7.33
C VAL A 358 4.88 19.12 -7.47
N GLY A 359 5.25 18.57 -8.62
CA GLY A 359 5.22 17.12 -8.83
C GLY A 359 3.85 16.46 -8.59
N GLY A 360 2.74 17.17 -8.78
CA GLY A 360 1.39 16.66 -8.59
C GLY A 360 0.93 16.56 -7.12
N THR A 361 1.63 17.22 -6.20
CA THR A 361 1.28 17.32 -4.78
C THR A 361 1.36 18.77 -4.30
N ALA A 362 0.79 19.07 -3.13
CA ALA A 362 0.77 20.40 -2.58
C ALA A 362 1.92 20.62 -1.58
N TYR A 363 2.24 21.89 -1.36
CA TYR A 363 3.10 22.33 -0.27
C TYR A 363 2.63 23.66 0.30
N ALA A 364 3.11 23.98 1.48
CA ALA A 364 2.85 25.22 2.17
C ALA A 364 4.14 25.80 2.74
N PHE A 365 4.24 27.15 2.71
CA PHE A 365 5.27 27.90 3.40
C PHE A 365 4.63 28.98 4.25
N CYS A 366 4.85 28.93 5.55
CA CYS A 366 4.26 29.84 6.53
C CYS A 366 5.17 30.01 7.74
N GLY A 367 5.45 31.25 8.15
CA GLY A 367 6.17 31.56 9.39
C GLY A 367 7.53 30.88 9.52
N GLY A 368 8.27 30.68 8.42
CA GLY A 368 9.55 29.98 8.43
C GLY A 368 9.43 28.45 8.51
N GLN A 369 8.23 27.90 8.39
CA GLN A 369 7.98 26.46 8.26
C GLN A 369 7.62 26.14 6.80
N TRP A 370 8.12 25.02 6.32
CA TRP A 370 7.78 24.45 5.02
C TRP A 370 7.16 23.05 5.22
N TRP A 371 6.00 22.81 4.62
CA TRP A 371 5.25 21.57 4.75
C TRP A 371 4.86 21.03 3.38
N GLY A 372 5.10 19.73 3.14
CA GLY A 372 4.53 19.00 2.00
C GLY A 372 3.37 18.14 2.47
N TYR A 373 2.20 18.24 1.83
CA TYR A 373 1.03 17.42 2.13
C TYR A 373 0.04 17.41 0.96
N ASP A 374 -0.82 16.43 0.88
CA ASP A 374 -1.88 16.39 -0.13
C ASP A 374 -3.13 17.14 0.32
N THR A 375 -3.76 17.80 -0.64
CA THR A 375 -5.09 18.45 -0.48
C THR A 375 -6.15 17.61 -1.20
N PRO A 376 -7.46 17.85 -0.98
CA PRO A 376 -8.51 17.19 -1.76
C PRO A 376 -8.32 17.33 -3.27
N ALA A 377 -7.78 18.48 -3.73
CA ALA A 377 -7.52 18.71 -5.16
C ALA A 377 -6.40 17.82 -5.69
N THR A 378 -5.26 17.74 -4.99
CA THR A 378 -4.13 16.89 -5.42
C THR A 378 -4.47 15.41 -5.29
N ILE A 379 -5.24 15.00 -4.27
CA ILE A 379 -5.75 13.63 -4.15
C ILE A 379 -6.63 13.27 -5.36
N ARG A 380 -7.59 14.12 -5.75
CA ARG A 380 -8.40 13.84 -6.96
C ARG A 380 -7.56 13.67 -8.21
N SER A 381 -6.50 14.48 -8.38
CA SER A 381 -5.55 14.31 -9.48
C SER A 381 -4.80 12.98 -9.39
N LYS A 382 -4.39 12.55 -8.20
CA LYS A 382 -3.79 11.24 -7.95
C LYS A 382 -4.77 10.09 -8.23
N MET A 383 -6.05 10.26 -7.91
CA MET A 383 -7.08 9.25 -8.24
C MET A 383 -7.32 9.17 -9.75
N THR A 384 -7.32 10.30 -10.45
CA THR A 384 -7.35 10.31 -11.93
C THR A 384 -6.15 9.56 -12.50
N TYR A 385 -4.94 9.80 -11.96
CA TYR A 385 -3.75 9.02 -12.33
C TYR A 385 -3.95 7.52 -12.07
N ALA A 386 -4.42 7.13 -10.87
CA ALA A 386 -4.64 5.74 -10.52
C ALA A 386 -5.63 5.04 -11.49
N ASN A 387 -6.69 5.74 -11.88
CA ASN A 387 -7.65 5.25 -12.87
C ASN A 387 -7.00 5.08 -14.24
N ASN A 388 -6.25 6.07 -14.72
CA ASN A 388 -5.56 6.04 -16.01
C ASN A 388 -4.50 4.93 -16.07
N GLN A 389 -3.86 4.62 -14.95
CA GLN A 389 -2.88 3.53 -14.83
C GLN A 389 -3.52 2.14 -14.65
N GLY A 390 -4.85 2.05 -14.52
CA GLY A 390 -5.57 0.81 -14.30
C GLY A 390 -5.31 0.20 -12.91
N LEU A 391 -4.93 1.03 -11.90
CA LEU A 391 -4.65 0.53 -10.56
C LEU A 391 -5.90 -0.03 -9.89
N GLY A 392 -5.71 -0.94 -8.94
CA GLY A 392 -6.79 -1.61 -8.19
C GLY A 392 -7.56 -0.72 -7.23
N GLY A 393 -7.06 0.49 -6.97
CA GLY A 393 -7.65 1.46 -6.06
C GLY A 393 -6.60 2.33 -5.39
N ALA A 394 -6.92 2.77 -4.18
CA ALA A 394 -6.02 3.57 -3.35
C ALA A 394 -6.10 3.12 -1.88
N PHE A 395 -5.03 3.38 -1.15
CA PHE A 395 -5.00 3.23 0.30
C PHE A 395 -4.42 4.49 0.95
N PHE A 396 -4.63 4.66 2.25
CA PHE A 396 -4.10 5.82 2.94
C PHE A 396 -3.69 5.54 4.39
N TRP A 397 -2.62 6.18 4.80
CA TRP A 397 -2.13 6.31 6.17
C TRP A 397 -2.46 7.70 6.67
N GLU A 398 -3.27 7.96 7.66
CA GLU A 398 -4.18 7.03 8.30
C GLU A 398 -5.51 7.79 8.62
N LEU A 399 -6.54 7.07 8.98
CA LEU A 399 -7.91 7.57 9.15
C LEU A 399 -8.02 8.78 10.08
N SER A 400 -7.25 8.82 11.19
CA SER A 400 -7.35 9.91 12.17
C SER A 400 -6.76 11.24 11.67
N GLY A 401 -5.97 11.22 10.60
CA GLY A 401 -5.39 12.43 9.99
C GLY A 401 -6.40 13.29 9.23
N ASP A 402 -7.54 12.70 8.81
CA ASP A 402 -8.59 13.41 8.06
C ASP A 402 -9.41 14.36 8.96
N THR A 403 -10.14 15.27 8.32
CA THR A 403 -11.10 16.14 9.00
C THR A 403 -12.28 15.33 9.57
N ALA A 404 -13.00 15.91 10.52
CA ALA A 404 -14.18 15.29 11.12
C ALA A 404 -15.28 14.95 10.10
N GLY A 405 -15.30 15.62 8.95
CA GLY A 405 -16.24 15.37 7.85
C GLY A 405 -15.72 14.42 6.76
N GLY A 406 -14.50 13.88 6.90
CA GLY A 406 -13.92 12.95 5.93
C GLY A 406 -13.63 13.60 4.57
N GLU A 407 -12.96 14.74 4.58
CA GLU A 407 -12.67 15.53 3.39
C GLU A 407 -11.71 14.81 2.43
N LEU A 408 -10.60 14.26 2.98
CA LEU A 408 -9.62 13.55 2.16
C LEU A 408 -10.15 12.20 1.64
N ILE A 409 -10.82 11.42 2.48
CA ILE A 409 -11.39 10.15 2.02
C ILE A 409 -12.48 10.38 0.96
N THR A 410 -13.18 11.52 1.00
CA THR A 410 -14.13 11.89 -0.06
C THR A 410 -13.41 12.12 -1.38
N ALA A 411 -12.22 12.71 -1.35
CA ALA A 411 -11.38 12.85 -2.54
C ALA A 411 -10.80 11.50 -3.00
N VAL A 412 -10.36 10.62 -2.08
CA VAL A 412 -9.88 9.27 -2.40
C VAL A 412 -11.00 8.43 -3.05
N LYS A 413 -12.24 8.56 -2.60
CA LYS A 413 -13.38 7.81 -3.15
C LYS A 413 -13.61 8.05 -4.64
N THR A 414 -13.02 9.10 -5.24
CA THR A 414 -13.09 9.35 -6.69
C THR A 414 -12.22 8.39 -7.54
N VAL A 415 -11.58 7.41 -6.92
CA VAL A 415 -10.79 6.36 -7.60
C VAL A 415 -11.66 5.37 -8.41
N GLY A 416 -12.97 5.48 -8.37
CA GLY A 416 -13.83 4.61 -9.20
C GLY A 416 -15.27 4.61 -8.79
#